data_7d867fcc0ed999d7573e578388c123c8
#
_entry.id   7d867fcc0ed999d7573e578388c123c8
#
_cell.length_a   1.000
_cell.length_b   1.000
_cell.length_c   1.000
_cell.angle_alpha   90.00
_cell.angle_beta   90.00
_cell.angle_gamma   90.00
#
_symmetry.space_group_name_H-M   'P 1'
#
loop_
_entity.id
_entity.type
_entity.pdbx_description
1 polymer ?
#
loop_
_entity_poly.entity_id
_entity_poly.type
_entity_poly.pdbx_seq_one_letter_code
_entity_poly.pdbx_strand_id
1 'polypeptide(L)'
;MLQVCYNRHSLKQTLRKEKMDDFYTEQLIKKQADSKDTLKKAGLIVLTVLSVLLVFAIPVGIIFPVVMIVVDVLVFSNMNVEYEYVFVNGDLDIDKIMNKSRRKRMFSVDADQMELLAPVGAVELMQYKKVRTYDYTSGKNHAEIYALIASNKGELCKVLFEPNETIIEGFFVKAPRKVIRK
;
A
#
# COMPACT_ATOMS: atom_id res chain seq x y z
N MET A 1 -40.17 -34.34 7.09
CA MET A 1 -39.71 -33.07 7.73
C MET A 1 -38.19 -32.96 7.86
N LEU A 2 -37.47 -34.03 8.15
CA LEU A 2 -35.99 -34.07 8.28
C LEU A 2 -35.22 -33.79 6.98
N GLN A 3 -35.74 -34.20 5.84
CA GLN A 3 -35.07 -34.05 4.54
C GLN A 3 -35.00 -32.59 4.03
N VAL A 4 -36.00 -31.78 4.41
CA VAL A 4 -36.02 -30.34 4.05
C VAL A 4 -35.01 -29.53 4.87
N CYS A 5 -34.81 -29.90 6.15
CA CYS A 5 -33.79 -29.26 7.01
C CYS A 5 -32.36 -29.58 6.56
N TYR A 6 -32.11 -30.84 6.15
CA TYR A 6 -30.78 -31.24 5.63
C TYR A 6 -30.44 -30.51 4.35
N ASN A 7 -31.39 -30.38 3.42
CA ASN A 7 -31.19 -29.69 2.14
C ASN A 7 -30.95 -28.18 2.33
N ARG A 8 -31.62 -27.54 3.29
CA ARG A 8 -31.43 -26.12 3.62
C ARG A 8 -30.08 -25.85 4.27
N HIS A 9 -29.54 -26.78 5.06
CA HIS A 9 -28.22 -26.66 5.68
C HIS A 9 -27.11 -26.85 4.64
N SER A 10 -27.26 -27.82 3.75
CA SER A 10 -26.38 -28.08 2.62
C SER A 10 -26.35 -26.90 1.64
N LEU A 11 -27.52 -26.36 1.25
CA LEU A 11 -27.62 -25.17 0.42
C LEU A 11 -26.95 -23.93 1.05
N LYS A 12 -27.13 -23.72 2.35
CA LYS A 12 -26.46 -22.64 3.07
C LYS A 12 -24.95 -22.82 3.11
N GLN A 13 -24.47 -24.06 3.25
CA GLN A 13 -23.04 -24.36 3.21
C GLN A 13 -22.46 -24.18 1.79
N THR A 14 -23.20 -24.57 0.75
CA THR A 14 -22.78 -24.38 -0.65
C THR A 14 -22.77 -22.90 -1.03
N LEU A 15 -23.80 -22.13 -0.68
CA LEU A 15 -23.85 -20.68 -0.89
C LEU A 15 -22.82 -19.93 -0.06
N ARG A 16 -22.48 -20.45 1.11
CA ARG A 16 -21.41 -19.89 1.95
C ARG A 16 -20.02 -20.20 1.35
N LYS A 17 -19.88 -21.36 0.74
CA LYS A 17 -18.65 -21.79 0.05
C LYS A 17 -18.45 -21.02 -1.25
N GLU A 18 -19.51 -20.83 -2.06
CA GLU A 18 -19.46 -19.98 -3.27
C GLU A 18 -19.18 -18.50 -2.93
N LYS A 19 -19.75 -17.98 -1.81
CA LYS A 19 -19.46 -16.62 -1.35
C LYS A 19 -18.06 -16.48 -0.72
N MET A 20 -17.40 -17.59 -0.39
CA MET A 20 -16.04 -17.62 0.17
C MET A 20 -14.93 -17.65 -0.92
N ASP A 21 -15.28 -17.97 -2.17
CA ASP A 21 -14.26 -18.18 -3.22
C ASP A 21 -14.02 -16.96 -4.13
N ASP A 22 -14.72 -15.81 -3.93
CA ASP A 22 -14.68 -14.69 -4.86
C ASP A 22 -14.29 -13.34 -4.25
N PHE A 23 -13.43 -13.33 -3.21
CA PHE A 23 -12.86 -12.06 -2.76
C PHE A 23 -11.66 -11.67 -3.61
N TYR A 24 -11.93 -10.96 -4.68
CA TYR A 24 -10.91 -10.33 -5.51
C TYR A 24 -11.10 -8.81 -5.52
N THR A 25 -10.04 -8.07 -5.27
CA THR A 25 -10.03 -6.62 -5.44
C THR A 25 -8.62 -6.13 -5.71
N GLU A 26 -8.53 -5.15 -6.58
CA GLU A 26 -7.34 -4.34 -6.79
C GLU A 26 -7.65 -2.91 -6.36
N GLN A 27 -6.82 -2.35 -5.48
CA GLN A 27 -6.98 -1.00 -4.98
C GLN A 27 -5.69 -0.22 -5.20
N LEU A 28 -5.79 0.87 -5.96
CA LEU A 28 -4.67 1.75 -6.23
C LEU A 28 -4.72 2.97 -5.32
N ILE A 29 -3.66 3.20 -4.55
CA ILE A 29 -3.51 4.31 -3.62
C ILE A 29 -2.35 5.19 -4.05
N LYS A 30 -2.64 6.43 -4.40
CA LYS A 30 -1.61 7.40 -4.75
C LYS A 30 -1.01 8.02 -3.49
N LYS A 31 0.30 7.87 -3.32
CA LYS A 31 1.04 8.49 -2.22
C LYS A 31 1.04 10.01 -2.39
N GLN A 32 0.68 10.75 -1.34
CA GLN A 32 0.85 12.20 -1.31
C GLN A 32 2.35 12.54 -1.29
N ALA A 33 2.69 13.63 -1.99
CA ALA A 33 4.05 14.17 -1.91
C ALA A 33 4.28 14.70 -0.48
N ASP A 34 5.31 14.20 0.17
CA ASP A 34 5.76 14.73 1.45
C ASP A 34 6.31 16.16 1.25
N SER A 35 6.24 16.97 2.32
CA SER A 35 6.83 18.32 2.34
C SER A 35 8.31 18.31 1.92
N LYS A 36 9.04 17.25 2.31
CA LYS A 36 10.44 17.03 1.89
C LYS A 36 10.57 16.82 0.38
N ASP A 37 9.63 16.11 -0.23
CA ASP A 37 9.62 15.87 -1.67
C ASP A 37 9.30 17.14 -2.45
N THR A 38 8.37 17.97 -1.92
CA THR A 38 8.07 19.28 -2.49
C THR A 38 9.28 20.22 -2.40
N LEU A 39 9.99 20.23 -1.26
CA LEU A 39 11.20 21.02 -1.09
C LEU A 39 12.33 20.57 -2.03
N LYS A 40 12.53 19.26 -2.23
CA LYS A 40 13.49 18.73 -3.20
C LYS A 40 13.15 19.17 -4.63
N LYS A 41 11.88 19.09 -5.02
CA LYS A 41 11.43 19.57 -6.34
C LYS A 41 11.71 21.05 -6.54
N ALA A 42 11.36 21.87 -5.55
CA ALA A 42 11.62 23.31 -5.60
C ALA A 42 13.13 23.61 -5.71
N GLY A 43 13.96 22.94 -4.91
CA GLY A 43 15.41 23.09 -4.96
C GLY A 43 16.01 22.71 -6.32
N LEU A 44 15.56 21.61 -6.92
CA LEU A 44 16.00 21.17 -8.25
C LEU A 44 15.61 22.21 -9.34
N ILE A 45 14.38 22.70 -9.32
CA ILE A 45 13.91 23.72 -10.26
C ILE A 45 14.78 24.99 -10.16
N VAL A 46 15.05 25.46 -8.93
CA VAL A 46 15.91 26.64 -8.71
C VAL A 46 17.32 26.39 -9.27
N LEU A 47 17.89 25.20 -9.05
CA LEU A 47 19.21 24.86 -9.53
C LEU A 47 19.26 24.81 -11.06
N THR A 48 18.21 24.30 -11.71
CA THR A 48 18.07 24.29 -13.16
C THR A 48 17.97 25.69 -13.73
N VAL A 49 17.19 26.58 -13.09
CA VAL A 49 17.12 28.02 -13.51
C VAL A 49 18.49 28.69 -13.39
N LEU A 50 19.20 28.46 -12.29
CA LEU A 50 20.57 29.01 -12.12
C LEU A 50 21.53 28.49 -13.19
N SER A 51 21.41 27.20 -13.56
CA SER A 51 22.27 26.63 -14.63
C SER A 51 22.03 27.27 -16.00
N VAL A 52 20.79 27.70 -16.29
CA VAL A 52 20.46 28.44 -17.51
C VAL A 52 21.13 29.81 -17.51
N LEU A 53 21.14 30.49 -16.35
CA LEU A 53 21.84 31.80 -16.26
C LEU A 53 23.34 31.70 -16.48
N LEU A 54 23.98 30.59 -16.13
CA LEU A 54 25.38 30.34 -16.34
C LEU A 54 25.75 30.27 -17.84
N VAL A 55 24.79 29.94 -18.72
CA VAL A 55 25.04 29.89 -20.19
C VAL A 55 25.48 31.28 -20.71
N PHE A 56 24.95 32.36 -20.12
CA PHE A 56 25.30 33.74 -20.53
C PHE A 56 26.69 34.17 -20.03
N ALA A 57 27.22 33.53 -18.99
CA ALA A 57 28.50 33.87 -18.39
C ALA A 57 29.67 33.06 -18.99
N ILE A 58 29.41 31.85 -19.48
CA ILE A 58 30.45 30.90 -19.91
C ILE A 58 30.07 30.30 -21.27
N PRO A 59 30.93 30.41 -22.33
CA PRO A 59 30.59 29.88 -23.67
C PRO A 59 30.27 28.40 -23.73
N VAL A 60 30.84 27.59 -22.83
CA VAL A 60 30.60 26.12 -22.72
C VAL A 60 29.47 25.82 -21.73
N GLY A 61 28.82 26.83 -21.16
CA GLY A 61 27.81 26.74 -20.12
C GLY A 61 26.54 25.97 -20.50
N ILE A 62 26.28 25.76 -21.79
CA ILE A 62 25.07 25.08 -22.31
C ILE A 62 24.96 23.62 -21.86
N ILE A 63 26.07 22.97 -21.49
CA ILE A 63 26.09 21.59 -21.03
C ILE A 63 25.35 21.46 -19.66
N PHE A 64 25.46 22.46 -18.77
CA PHE A 64 24.90 22.42 -17.43
C PHE A 64 23.38 22.31 -17.43
N PRO A 65 22.57 23.14 -18.10
CA PRO A 65 21.11 23.00 -18.11
C PRO A 65 20.67 21.71 -18.79
N VAL A 66 21.37 21.20 -19.80
CA VAL A 66 21.03 19.91 -20.41
C VAL A 66 21.16 18.77 -19.40
N VAL A 67 22.26 18.72 -18.66
CA VAL A 67 22.46 17.72 -17.61
C VAL A 67 21.42 17.86 -16.51
N MET A 68 21.11 19.09 -16.07
CA MET A 68 20.11 19.35 -15.02
C MET A 68 18.72 18.91 -15.43
N ILE A 69 18.29 19.16 -16.66
CA ILE A 69 16.98 18.69 -17.16
C ILE A 69 16.89 17.17 -17.12
N VAL A 70 17.95 16.45 -17.50
CA VAL A 70 17.99 14.98 -17.42
C VAL A 70 17.84 14.52 -15.96
N VAL A 71 18.56 15.14 -15.03
CA VAL A 71 18.48 14.85 -13.60
C VAL A 71 17.06 15.12 -13.07
N ASP A 72 16.45 16.24 -13.44
CA ASP A 72 15.09 16.59 -13.03
C ASP A 72 14.07 15.54 -13.48
N VAL A 73 14.12 15.12 -14.75
CA VAL A 73 13.25 14.08 -15.30
C VAL A 73 13.40 12.77 -14.54
N LEU A 74 14.63 12.33 -14.25
CA LEU A 74 14.89 11.09 -13.51
C LEU A 74 14.40 11.17 -12.07
N VAL A 75 14.63 12.28 -11.38
CA VAL A 75 14.22 12.46 -9.99
C VAL A 75 12.69 12.57 -9.89
N PHE A 76 12.04 13.38 -10.73
CA PHE A 76 10.59 13.56 -10.71
C PHE A 76 9.84 12.28 -11.07
N SER A 77 10.38 11.48 -11.99
CA SER A 77 9.82 10.16 -12.32
C SER A 77 9.81 9.22 -11.11
N ASN A 78 10.83 9.26 -10.27
CA ASN A 78 10.92 8.41 -9.09
C ASN A 78 10.06 8.90 -7.90
N MET A 79 9.59 10.14 -7.93
CA MET A 79 8.76 10.72 -6.86
C MET A 79 7.25 10.43 -7.02
N ASN A 80 6.79 10.02 -8.21
CA ASN A 80 5.42 9.57 -8.42
C ASN A 80 5.28 8.11 -7.97
N VAL A 81 4.88 7.93 -6.71
CA VAL A 81 4.69 6.62 -6.11
C VAL A 81 3.20 6.35 -5.92
N GLU A 82 2.78 5.17 -6.35
CA GLU A 82 1.45 4.62 -6.08
C GLU A 82 1.64 3.25 -5.42
N TYR A 83 0.76 2.90 -4.47
CA TYR A 83 0.68 1.56 -3.90
C TYR A 83 -0.55 0.86 -4.48
N GLU A 84 -0.37 -0.37 -4.88
CA GLU A 84 -1.44 -1.23 -5.35
C GLU A 84 -1.59 -2.38 -4.37
N TYR A 85 -2.79 -2.53 -3.84
CA TYR A 85 -3.16 -3.65 -3.00
C TYR A 85 -3.95 -4.63 -3.85
N VAL A 86 -3.40 -5.80 -4.05
CA VAL A 86 -4.05 -6.91 -4.74
C VAL A 86 -4.45 -7.93 -3.69
N PHE A 87 -5.74 -8.17 -3.56
CA PHE A 87 -6.28 -9.14 -2.61
C PHE A 87 -7.02 -10.23 -3.35
N VAL A 88 -6.65 -11.47 -3.09
CA VAL A 88 -7.23 -12.66 -3.71
C VAL A 88 -7.42 -13.73 -2.64
N ASN A 89 -8.68 -13.99 -2.25
CA ASN A 89 -9.05 -15.12 -1.38
C ASN A 89 -8.23 -15.29 -0.08
N GLY A 90 -7.77 -14.20 0.51
CA GLY A 90 -6.98 -14.19 1.74
C GLY A 90 -5.51 -13.85 1.54
N ASP A 91 -5.03 -13.86 0.31
CA ASP A 91 -3.69 -13.39 -0.05
C ASP A 91 -3.71 -11.90 -0.31
N LEU A 92 -2.86 -11.15 0.37
CA LEU A 92 -2.66 -9.72 0.14
C LEU A 92 -1.24 -9.47 -0.37
N ASP A 93 -1.17 -8.94 -1.57
CA ASP A 93 0.05 -8.41 -2.16
C ASP A 93 0.03 -6.88 -2.16
N ILE A 94 1.13 -6.25 -1.76
CA ILE A 94 1.31 -4.80 -1.83
C ILE A 94 2.46 -4.50 -2.77
N ASP A 95 2.13 -3.90 -3.89
CA ASP A 95 3.09 -3.50 -4.90
C ASP A 95 3.29 -1.99 -4.87
N LYS A 96 4.54 -1.55 -5.03
CA LYS A 96 4.90 -0.14 -5.26
C LYS A 96 5.05 0.10 -6.75
N ILE A 97 4.26 1.02 -7.28
CA ILE A 97 4.32 1.45 -8.66
C ILE A 97 5.00 2.83 -8.71
N MET A 98 6.09 2.92 -9.47
CA MET A 98 6.84 4.16 -9.68
C MET A 98 6.60 4.63 -11.10
N ASN A 99 6.20 5.91 -11.25
CA ASN A 99 5.94 6.54 -12.55
C ASN A 99 5.02 5.71 -13.47
N LYS A 100 4.01 5.03 -12.90
CA LYS A 100 3.02 4.19 -13.61
C LYS A 100 3.62 3.07 -14.50
N SER A 101 4.92 2.83 -14.43
CA SER A 101 5.61 1.88 -15.32
C SER A 101 6.43 0.83 -14.59
N ARG A 102 7.06 1.17 -13.47
CA ARG A 102 7.89 0.24 -12.72
C ARG A 102 7.15 -0.28 -11.51
N ARG A 103 6.80 -1.55 -11.51
CA ARG A 103 6.16 -2.26 -10.40
C ARG A 103 7.22 -3.03 -9.61
N LYS A 104 7.15 -2.93 -8.28
CA LYS A 104 8.00 -3.69 -7.36
C LYS A 104 7.15 -4.19 -6.20
N ARG A 105 7.12 -5.51 -6.00
CA ARG A 105 6.50 -6.12 -4.83
C ARG A 105 7.23 -5.72 -3.56
N MET A 106 6.48 -5.18 -2.61
CA MET A 106 7.00 -4.69 -1.33
C MET A 106 6.65 -5.63 -0.19
N PHE A 107 5.45 -6.21 -0.23
CA PHE A 107 4.93 -7.08 0.80
C PHE A 107 3.97 -8.10 0.20
N SER A 108 3.95 -9.30 0.79
CA SER A 108 3.02 -10.37 0.45
C SER A 108 2.71 -11.16 1.73
N VAL A 109 1.45 -11.46 1.97
CA VAL A 109 1.00 -12.19 3.16
C VAL A 109 -0.27 -12.97 2.86
N ASP A 110 -0.34 -14.17 3.39
CA ASP A 110 -1.54 -15.00 3.46
C ASP A 110 -2.28 -14.76 4.80
N ALA A 111 -3.60 -14.95 4.80
CA ALA A 111 -4.44 -14.85 6.00
C ALA A 111 -3.97 -15.78 7.15
N ASP A 112 -3.34 -16.91 6.84
CA ASP A 112 -2.81 -17.82 7.86
C ASP A 112 -1.60 -17.22 8.58
N GLN A 113 -0.76 -16.45 7.87
CA GLN A 113 0.41 -15.75 8.43
C GLN A 113 0.03 -14.46 9.17
N MET A 114 -1.19 -13.98 8.99
CA MET A 114 -1.72 -12.83 9.71
C MET A 114 -1.97 -13.19 11.18
N GLU A 115 -1.53 -12.34 12.10
CA GLU A 115 -1.86 -12.43 13.53
C GLU A 115 -3.02 -11.52 13.90
N LEU A 116 -3.03 -10.30 13.38
CA LEU A 116 -4.05 -9.29 13.70
C LEU A 116 -4.20 -8.30 12.55
N LEU A 117 -5.45 -7.98 12.21
CA LEU A 117 -5.82 -6.84 11.38
C LEU A 117 -6.74 -5.93 12.21
N ALA A 118 -6.33 -4.69 12.43
CA ALA A 118 -7.11 -3.74 13.25
C ALA A 118 -6.94 -2.30 12.76
N PRO A 119 -7.94 -1.42 12.97
CA PRO A 119 -7.80 0.00 12.70
C PRO A 119 -6.70 0.59 13.58
N VAL A 120 -5.94 1.55 13.04
CA VAL A 120 -4.90 2.26 13.81
C VAL A 120 -5.56 2.97 15.00
N GLY A 121 -5.03 2.71 16.20
CA GLY A 121 -5.61 3.19 17.46
C GLY A 121 -6.32 2.10 18.27
N ALA A 122 -6.53 0.91 17.72
CA ALA A 122 -7.07 -0.21 18.47
C ALA A 122 -6.14 -0.61 19.64
N VAL A 123 -6.74 -0.98 20.78
CA VAL A 123 -6.01 -1.32 22.02
C VAL A 123 -5.11 -2.55 21.82
N GLU A 124 -5.55 -3.48 21.01
CA GLU A 124 -4.86 -4.74 20.68
C GLU A 124 -3.52 -4.52 19.99
N LEU A 125 -3.35 -3.36 19.32
CA LEU A 125 -2.08 -3.00 18.68
C LEU A 125 -1.01 -2.54 19.66
N MET A 126 -1.36 -2.30 20.93
CA MET A 126 -0.42 -1.82 21.94
C MET A 126 0.72 -2.81 22.23
N GLN A 127 0.45 -4.11 22.14
CA GLN A 127 1.47 -5.15 22.33
C GLN A 127 2.51 -5.19 21.20
N TYR A 128 2.19 -4.62 20.02
CA TYR A 128 3.04 -4.62 18.83
C TYR A 128 3.77 -3.29 18.60
N LYS A 129 3.96 -2.45 19.63
CA LYS A 129 4.63 -1.14 19.50
C LYS A 129 6.08 -1.21 19.06
N LYS A 130 6.79 -2.28 19.43
CA LYS A 130 8.23 -2.48 19.14
C LYS A 130 8.49 -3.24 17.85
N VAL A 131 7.44 -3.67 17.15
CA VAL A 131 7.55 -4.45 15.90
C VAL A 131 7.95 -3.53 14.75
N ARG A 132 8.79 -4.02 13.85
CA ARG A 132 9.21 -3.30 12.64
C ARG A 132 7.99 -2.91 11.82
N THR A 133 7.86 -1.60 11.57
CA THR A 133 6.70 -1.05 10.88
C THR A 133 7.04 -0.68 9.44
N TYR A 134 6.21 -1.11 8.51
CA TYR A 134 6.22 -0.73 7.11
C TYR A 134 4.98 0.12 6.82
N ASP A 135 5.17 1.26 6.15
CA ASP A 135 4.10 2.19 5.84
C ASP A 135 3.88 2.25 4.32
N TYR A 136 2.71 1.78 3.91
CA TYR A 136 2.24 1.78 2.52
C TYR A 136 0.97 2.62 2.34
N THR A 137 0.71 3.56 3.24
CA THR A 137 -0.44 4.47 3.18
C THR A 137 -0.25 5.59 2.16
N SER A 138 -1.35 6.27 1.83
CA SER A 138 -1.33 7.47 0.98
C SER A 138 -0.70 8.67 1.67
N GLY A 139 -0.67 8.70 3.00
CA GLY A 139 -0.30 9.88 3.80
C GLY A 139 -1.40 10.95 3.89
N LYS A 140 -2.65 10.63 3.52
CA LYS A 140 -3.79 11.56 3.66
C LYS A 140 -4.26 11.64 5.12
N ASN A 141 -4.59 12.85 5.58
CA ASN A 141 -5.00 13.11 6.98
C ASN A 141 -6.31 12.42 7.41
N HIS A 142 -7.17 12.03 6.47
CA HIS A 142 -8.49 11.43 6.74
C HIS A 142 -8.61 10.01 6.17
N ALA A 143 -7.49 9.36 5.88
CA ALA A 143 -7.52 7.98 5.40
C ALA A 143 -7.86 7.02 6.55
N GLU A 144 -8.68 6.02 6.26
CA GLU A 144 -8.91 4.92 7.20
C GLU A 144 -7.74 3.94 7.15
N ILE A 145 -6.83 4.08 8.11
CA ILE A 145 -5.61 3.28 8.16
C ILE A 145 -5.83 2.07 9.07
N TYR A 146 -5.47 0.91 8.57
CA TYR A 146 -5.39 -0.34 9.32
C TYR A 146 -3.94 -0.77 9.50
N ALA A 147 -3.70 -1.47 10.61
CA ALA A 147 -2.44 -2.12 10.89
C ALA A 147 -2.64 -3.64 10.77
N LEU A 148 -1.89 -4.24 9.88
CA LEU A 148 -1.78 -5.67 9.70
C LEU A 148 -0.54 -6.15 10.42
N ILE A 149 -0.69 -7.05 11.39
CA ILE A 149 0.42 -7.75 12.04
C ILE A 149 0.53 -9.12 11.40
N ALA A 150 1.70 -9.41 10.86
CA ALA A 150 1.94 -10.69 10.19
C ALA A 150 3.36 -11.18 10.40
N SER A 151 3.54 -12.48 10.27
CA SER A 151 4.86 -13.11 10.26
C SER A 151 5.41 -13.12 8.84
N ASN A 152 6.49 -12.39 8.61
CA ASN A 152 7.20 -12.41 7.34
C ASN A 152 8.59 -13.03 7.55
N LYS A 153 8.84 -14.18 6.93
CA LYS A 153 10.12 -14.93 7.06
C LYS A 153 10.50 -15.24 8.51
N GLY A 154 9.50 -15.49 9.37
CA GLY A 154 9.73 -15.83 10.78
C GLY A 154 9.88 -14.63 11.70
N GLU A 155 9.86 -13.40 11.18
CA GLU A 155 9.86 -12.18 12.00
C GLU A 155 8.49 -11.50 11.94
N LEU A 156 8.01 -11.03 13.10
CA LEU A 156 6.80 -10.23 13.15
C LEU A 156 7.04 -8.85 12.55
N CYS A 157 6.14 -8.45 11.68
CA CYS A 157 6.11 -7.11 11.12
C CYS A 157 4.72 -6.48 11.21
N LYS A 158 4.70 -5.17 11.22
CA LYS A 158 3.50 -4.33 11.22
C LYS A 158 3.42 -3.57 9.92
N VAL A 159 2.34 -3.75 9.19
CA VAL A 159 2.10 -3.08 7.91
C VAL A 159 0.94 -2.12 8.06
N LEU A 160 1.18 -0.85 7.77
CA LEU A 160 0.14 0.18 7.72
C LEU A 160 -0.31 0.33 6.28
N PHE A 161 -1.62 0.26 6.05
CA PHE A 161 -2.23 0.38 4.72
C PHE A 161 -3.68 0.86 4.84
N GLU A 162 -4.32 1.16 3.72
CA GLU A 162 -5.68 1.71 3.63
C GLU A 162 -6.60 0.72 2.89
N PRO A 163 -7.01 -0.41 3.54
CA PRO A 163 -7.83 -1.40 2.87
C PRO A 163 -9.24 -0.88 2.58
N ASN A 164 -9.81 -1.30 1.45
CA ASN A 164 -11.23 -1.16 1.22
C ASN A 164 -12.03 -2.23 2.00
N GLU A 165 -13.37 -2.08 2.01
CA GLU A 165 -14.25 -3.01 2.72
C GLU A 165 -14.10 -4.46 2.23
N THR A 166 -13.85 -4.68 0.94
CA THR A 166 -13.68 -6.01 0.36
C THR A 166 -12.48 -6.74 0.96
N ILE A 167 -11.35 -6.03 1.16
CA ILE A 167 -10.15 -6.59 1.78
C ILE A 167 -10.43 -6.94 3.24
N ILE A 168 -11.07 -6.02 3.99
CA ILE A 168 -11.40 -6.24 5.41
C ILE A 168 -12.36 -7.43 5.55
N GLU A 169 -13.40 -7.50 4.72
CA GLU A 169 -14.36 -8.58 4.73
C GLU A 169 -13.74 -9.91 4.32
N GLY A 170 -12.88 -9.91 3.29
CA GLY A 170 -12.16 -11.09 2.86
C GLY A 170 -11.28 -11.68 3.96
N PHE A 171 -10.52 -10.87 4.66
CA PHE A 171 -9.75 -11.30 5.83
C PHE A 171 -10.66 -11.77 6.98
N PHE A 172 -11.76 -11.06 7.22
CA PHE A 172 -12.70 -11.46 8.27
C PHE A 172 -13.35 -12.82 8.01
N VAL A 173 -13.70 -13.11 6.76
CA VAL A 173 -14.26 -14.42 6.40
C VAL A 173 -13.24 -15.54 6.60
N LYS A 174 -11.97 -15.30 6.27
CA LYS A 174 -10.89 -16.30 6.44
C LYS A 174 -10.45 -16.45 7.90
N ALA A 175 -10.33 -15.34 8.64
CA ALA A 175 -9.80 -15.34 10.00
C ALA A 175 -10.61 -14.39 10.93
N PRO A 176 -11.88 -14.72 11.28
CA PRO A 176 -12.79 -13.81 12.00
C PRO A 176 -12.27 -13.36 13.37
N ARG A 177 -11.45 -14.19 14.03
CA ARG A 177 -10.91 -13.89 15.37
C ARG A 177 -9.70 -12.96 15.33
N LYS A 178 -9.09 -12.78 14.15
CA LYS A 178 -7.88 -11.98 13.95
C LYS A 178 -8.20 -10.61 13.36
N VAL A 179 -9.45 -10.32 13.01
CA VAL A 179 -9.85 -9.06 12.36
C VAL A 179 -10.75 -8.25 13.28
N ILE A 180 -10.30 -7.05 13.62
CA ILE A 180 -11.09 -6.07 14.38
C ILE A 180 -11.65 -5.08 13.37
N ARG A 181 -12.96 -4.97 13.35
CA ARG A 181 -13.70 -4.00 12.53
C ARG A 181 -13.97 -2.75 13.36
N LYS A 182 -14.15 -1.64 12.69
CA LYS A 182 -14.58 -0.37 13.29
C LYS A 182 -16.06 -0.39 13.61
#